data_82107ed68f318b941a73d72536cd0d3a
#
_entry.id   82107ed68f318b941a73d72536cd0d3a
#
_cell.length_a   1.000
_cell.length_b   1.000
_cell.length_c   1.000
_cell.angle_alpha   90.00
_cell.angle_beta   90.00
_cell.angle_gamma   90.00
#
_symmetry.space_group_name_H-M   'P 1'
#
loop_
_entity.id
_entity.type
_entity.pdbx_description
1 polymer ?
#
loop_
_entity_poly.entity_id
_entity_poly.type
_entity_poly.pdbx_seq_one_letter_code
_entity_poly.pdbx_strand_id
1 'polypeptide(L)'
;MRRQVWNDMNVEARDALMRRGIDDIFDPALRRSIGELIDDVRERGDIAVCDALGRFDGIDVSPDGLRVSTDEFERAAVTDDVDAAIDDAISHLRAFNDAQMEQAHDWSIEAEPGLTVGEKITPITSAGLFTPSGKASYPSVAYQLAVPAVVAGVPSISLVVPPIPGGTGEVDPAVLVVCRKLGILDVFRVNGPAGIAALGFGTQTIPQVRKIVGPGSPAVTIAQVEMQRHGVATMMLLGPTESLVIADDSADPALLAADLLIEAEHGTDSTVVLLTDSAALADAVDGELERQLSPGRSRGNAGLNEVRAAAARASLGPNGGCVLVDSLAVAVAIANEFAPEHLQVAVADAVVDEVVDGLINAGEILIGQHTPFSAANFVIGCPASLPTSGFAHVSSGITADTFLKRTAIARSDATALARMTPSVLALADHEGFPAHGDALRLRQR
;
A
#
# COMPACT_ATOMS: atom_id res chain seq x y z
N MET A 1 26.51 -2.84 -9.34
CA MET A 1 25.43 -3.72 -8.81
C MET A 1 25.76 -5.19 -8.98
N ARG A 2 25.13 -6.08 -8.23
CA ARG A 2 25.25 -7.54 -8.43
C ARG A 2 24.69 -7.92 -9.79
N ARG A 3 25.42 -8.79 -10.54
CA ARG A 3 24.97 -9.24 -11.86
C ARG A 3 24.80 -10.76 -11.86
N GLN A 4 23.73 -11.24 -12.44
CA GLN A 4 23.39 -12.65 -12.58
C GLN A 4 22.83 -12.90 -14.00
N VAL A 5 23.00 -14.12 -14.53
CA VAL A 5 22.35 -14.58 -15.75
C VAL A 5 21.26 -15.57 -15.32
N TRP A 6 20.02 -15.33 -15.74
CA TRP A 6 18.87 -16.11 -15.28
C TRP A 6 19.04 -17.61 -15.51
N ASN A 7 19.53 -17.99 -16.66
CA ASN A 7 19.73 -19.41 -17.00
C ASN A 7 20.83 -20.10 -16.20
N ASP A 8 21.78 -19.33 -15.65
CA ASP A 8 22.88 -19.83 -14.83
C ASP A 8 22.52 -19.87 -13.34
N MET A 9 21.39 -19.24 -12.94
CA MET A 9 20.93 -19.27 -11.56
C MET A 9 20.37 -20.65 -11.21
N ASN A 10 20.85 -21.23 -10.10
CA ASN A 10 20.24 -22.43 -9.55
C ASN A 10 18.90 -22.12 -8.86
N VAL A 11 18.16 -23.16 -8.47
CA VAL A 11 16.83 -23.02 -7.84
C VAL A 11 16.92 -22.19 -6.56
N GLU A 12 17.92 -22.41 -5.73
CA GLU A 12 18.09 -21.69 -4.46
C GLU A 12 18.30 -20.18 -4.68
N ALA A 13 19.05 -19.78 -5.72
CA ALA A 13 19.30 -18.38 -6.05
C ALA A 13 18.03 -17.70 -6.60
N ARG A 14 17.24 -18.40 -7.40
CA ARG A 14 15.95 -17.92 -7.89
C ARG A 14 14.95 -17.78 -6.75
N ASP A 15 14.83 -18.78 -5.90
CA ASP A 15 13.97 -18.76 -4.72
C ASP A 15 14.36 -17.64 -3.75
N ALA A 16 15.64 -17.36 -3.57
CA ALA A 16 16.12 -16.28 -2.74
C ALA A 16 15.71 -14.91 -3.30
N LEU A 17 15.78 -14.72 -4.63
CA LEU A 17 15.30 -13.51 -5.29
C LEU A 17 13.80 -13.32 -5.10
N MET A 18 13.01 -14.39 -5.14
CA MET A 18 11.54 -14.34 -5.04
C MET A 18 11.03 -14.16 -3.60
N ARG A 19 11.76 -14.67 -2.58
CA ARG A 19 11.32 -14.64 -1.16
C ARG A 19 11.48 -13.30 -0.45
N ARG A 20 12.45 -12.46 -0.82
CA ARG A 20 12.60 -11.05 -0.41
C ARG A 20 12.31 -10.71 1.06
N GLY A 21 12.89 -11.43 2.00
CA GLY A 21 12.79 -11.11 3.43
C GLY A 21 11.40 -11.24 4.07
N ILE A 22 10.46 -11.92 3.41
CA ILE A 22 9.12 -12.17 3.98
C ILE A 22 9.19 -12.91 5.32
N ASP A 23 10.22 -13.75 5.52
CA ASP A 23 10.41 -14.52 6.74
C ASP A 23 10.74 -13.63 7.95
N ASP A 24 11.37 -12.46 7.73
CA ASP A 24 11.74 -11.51 8.79
C ASP A 24 10.51 -10.79 9.36
N ILE A 25 9.43 -10.67 8.58
CA ILE A 25 8.18 -10.02 9.00
C ILE A 25 7.49 -10.83 10.11
N PHE A 26 7.68 -12.16 10.13
CA PHE A 26 6.98 -13.06 11.05
C PHE A 26 7.87 -13.66 12.14
N ASP A 27 8.91 -12.93 12.57
CA ASP A 27 9.74 -13.37 13.71
C ASP A 27 8.88 -13.69 14.94
N PRO A 28 9.00 -14.90 15.51
CA PRO A 28 8.12 -15.32 16.61
C PRO A 28 8.32 -14.53 17.91
N ALA A 29 9.50 -13.95 18.15
CA ALA A 29 9.76 -13.16 19.34
C ALA A 29 9.15 -11.75 19.18
N LEU A 30 9.34 -11.15 18.01
CA LEU A 30 8.71 -9.89 17.67
C LEU A 30 7.18 -10.01 17.73
N ARG A 31 6.61 -11.06 17.15
CA ARG A 31 5.16 -11.31 17.19
C ARG A 31 4.62 -11.41 18.62
N ARG A 32 5.33 -12.10 19.55
CA ARG A 32 4.89 -12.16 20.95
C ARG A 32 4.90 -10.79 21.62
N SER A 33 5.97 -10.01 21.45
CA SER A 33 6.07 -8.67 22.05
C SER A 33 5.02 -7.71 21.51
N ILE A 34 4.68 -7.82 20.23
CA ILE A 34 3.59 -7.04 19.64
C ILE A 34 2.23 -7.49 20.19
N GLY A 35 2.01 -8.80 20.35
CA GLY A 35 0.80 -9.33 20.97
C GLY A 35 0.58 -8.79 22.39
N GLU A 36 1.63 -8.78 23.21
CA GLU A 36 1.60 -8.22 24.57
C GLU A 36 1.25 -6.71 24.57
N LEU A 37 1.81 -5.93 23.63
CA LEU A 37 1.47 -4.52 23.48
C LEU A 37 0.02 -4.30 23.03
N ILE A 38 -0.47 -5.12 22.11
CA ILE A 38 -1.86 -5.09 21.62
C ILE A 38 -2.82 -5.37 22.79
N ASP A 39 -2.54 -6.38 23.59
CA ASP A 39 -3.35 -6.72 24.77
C ASP A 39 -3.32 -5.59 25.81
N ASP A 40 -2.18 -4.96 26.03
CA ASP A 40 -2.03 -3.83 26.94
C ASP A 40 -2.87 -2.61 26.49
N VAL A 41 -2.82 -2.25 25.20
CA VAL A 41 -3.69 -1.20 24.65
C VAL A 41 -5.17 -1.55 24.79
N ARG A 42 -5.54 -2.81 24.57
CA ARG A 42 -6.91 -3.28 24.74
C ARG A 42 -7.40 -3.11 26.19
N GLU A 43 -6.55 -3.37 27.18
CA GLU A 43 -6.91 -3.34 28.59
C GLU A 43 -6.88 -1.94 29.18
N ARG A 44 -5.84 -1.14 28.85
CA ARG A 44 -5.57 0.16 29.49
C ARG A 44 -5.86 1.38 28.60
N GLY A 45 -6.15 1.17 27.31
CA GLY A 45 -6.52 2.24 26.38
C GLY A 45 -5.44 3.31 26.24
N ASP A 46 -5.84 4.58 26.34
CA ASP A 46 -4.95 5.74 26.17
C ASP A 46 -3.69 5.69 27.03
N ILE A 47 -3.78 5.13 28.23
CA ILE A 47 -2.63 5.01 29.14
C ILE A 47 -1.55 4.12 28.51
N ALA A 48 -1.92 2.98 27.95
CA ALA A 48 -0.98 2.09 27.29
C ALA A 48 -0.37 2.73 26.04
N VAL A 49 -1.15 3.53 25.31
CA VAL A 49 -0.68 4.28 24.14
C VAL A 49 0.35 5.33 24.56
N CYS A 50 0.09 6.08 25.63
CA CYS A 50 1.04 7.07 26.19
C CYS A 50 2.34 6.39 26.67
N ASP A 51 2.22 5.26 27.40
CA ASP A 51 3.37 4.48 27.85
C ASP A 51 4.21 3.97 26.66
N ALA A 52 3.58 3.56 25.58
CA ALA A 52 4.27 3.13 24.36
C ALA A 52 5.04 4.28 23.70
N LEU A 53 4.46 5.49 23.61
CA LEU A 53 5.16 6.70 23.14
C LEU A 53 6.37 7.02 24.00
N GLY A 54 6.21 6.99 25.33
CA GLY A 54 7.32 7.22 26.26
C GLY A 54 8.44 6.19 26.09
N ARG A 55 8.07 4.91 25.92
CA ARG A 55 9.03 3.81 25.83
C ARG A 55 9.78 3.77 24.50
N PHE A 56 9.09 3.97 23.38
CA PHE A 56 9.65 3.74 22.05
C PHE A 56 10.10 5.01 21.33
N ASP A 57 9.45 6.13 21.62
CA ASP A 57 9.73 7.43 20.99
C ASP A 57 10.39 8.43 21.95
N GLY A 58 10.42 8.12 23.25
CA GLY A 58 10.98 9.00 24.30
C GLY A 58 10.15 10.27 24.51
N ILE A 59 8.84 10.21 24.22
CA ILE A 59 7.95 11.36 24.25
C ILE A 59 6.86 11.15 25.30
N ASP A 60 6.81 12.03 26.29
CA ASP A 60 5.79 12.04 27.33
C ASP A 60 4.58 12.86 26.88
N VAL A 61 3.48 12.19 26.64
CA VAL A 61 2.19 12.79 26.26
C VAL A 61 1.11 12.29 27.22
N SER A 62 0.26 13.19 27.72
CA SER A 62 -0.94 12.80 28.47
C SER A 62 -2.04 12.29 27.52
N PRO A 63 -3.02 11.53 27.99
CA PRO A 63 -4.17 11.10 27.19
C PRO A 63 -4.85 12.23 26.41
N ASP A 64 -5.06 13.38 27.04
CA ASP A 64 -5.65 14.58 26.40
C ASP A 64 -4.76 15.15 25.28
N GLY A 65 -3.47 14.88 25.32
CA GLY A 65 -2.50 15.29 24.31
C GLY A 65 -2.38 14.33 23.11
N LEU A 66 -3.02 13.15 23.13
CA LEU A 66 -2.97 12.23 22.01
C LEU A 66 -3.62 12.78 20.74
N ARG A 67 -4.73 13.50 20.88
CA ARG A 67 -5.39 14.17 19.76
C ARG A 67 -4.67 15.47 19.40
N VAL A 68 -4.42 15.70 18.13
CA VAL A 68 -3.94 16.99 17.62
C VAL A 68 -5.00 18.05 17.85
N SER A 69 -4.62 19.16 18.49
CA SER A 69 -5.54 20.24 18.82
C SER A 69 -5.86 21.13 17.62
N THR A 70 -6.99 21.84 17.67
CA THR A 70 -7.36 22.84 16.65
C THR A 70 -6.26 23.88 16.46
N ASP A 71 -5.65 24.35 17.55
CA ASP A 71 -4.56 25.34 17.50
C ASP A 71 -3.32 24.82 16.76
N GLU A 72 -3.01 23.51 16.84
CA GLU A 72 -1.92 22.91 16.08
C GLU A 72 -2.26 22.86 14.59
N PHE A 73 -3.49 22.51 14.23
CA PHE A 73 -3.95 22.58 12.84
C PHE A 73 -3.88 24.00 12.27
N GLU A 74 -4.30 25.01 13.03
CA GLU A 74 -4.29 26.40 12.59
C GLU A 74 -2.86 26.92 12.39
N ARG A 75 -1.94 26.52 13.26
CA ARG A 75 -0.52 26.92 13.18
C ARG A 75 0.29 26.11 12.16
N ALA A 76 -0.22 24.96 11.72
CA ALA A 76 0.48 24.11 10.76
C ALA A 76 0.67 24.87 9.43
N ALA A 77 1.92 25.10 9.07
CA ALA A 77 2.31 25.77 7.84
C ALA A 77 3.55 25.11 7.23
N VAL A 78 3.62 25.14 5.93
CA VAL A 78 4.77 24.72 5.12
C VAL A 78 5.17 25.88 4.19
N THR A 79 6.26 25.73 3.45
CA THR A 79 6.61 26.71 2.42
C THR A 79 5.60 26.72 1.28
N ASP A 80 5.47 27.83 0.57
CA ASP A 80 4.52 27.95 -0.55
C ASP A 80 4.75 26.87 -1.63
N ASP A 81 6.02 26.51 -1.90
CA ASP A 81 6.36 25.46 -2.86
C ASP A 81 5.87 24.07 -2.41
N VAL A 82 5.97 23.76 -1.12
CA VAL A 82 5.50 22.49 -0.57
C VAL A 82 3.96 22.47 -0.51
N ASP A 83 3.33 23.59 -0.18
CA ASP A 83 1.87 23.71 -0.18
C ASP A 83 1.28 23.49 -1.57
N ALA A 84 1.88 24.13 -2.60
CA ALA A 84 1.49 23.95 -3.98
C ALA A 84 1.72 22.49 -4.47
N ALA A 85 2.84 21.86 -4.10
CA ALA A 85 3.12 20.47 -4.46
C ALA A 85 2.12 19.49 -3.81
N ILE A 86 1.66 19.77 -2.59
CA ILE A 86 0.60 18.99 -1.93
C ILE A 86 -0.73 19.16 -2.69
N ASP A 87 -1.06 20.38 -3.15
CA ASP A 87 -2.28 20.61 -3.95
C ASP A 87 -2.23 19.87 -5.28
N ASP A 88 -1.11 19.91 -6.00
CA ASP A 88 -0.91 19.17 -7.25
C ASP A 88 -1.09 17.66 -7.03
N ALA A 89 -0.45 17.10 -6.00
CA ALA A 89 -0.56 15.68 -5.66
C ALA A 89 -2.01 15.28 -5.31
N ILE A 90 -2.70 16.05 -4.48
CA ILE A 90 -4.10 15.81 -4.12
C ILE A 90 -5.00 15.90 -5.38
N SER A 91 -4.75 16.87 -6.26
CA SER A 91 -5.52 17.04 -7.49
C SER A 91 -5.41 15.83 -8.42
N HIS A 92 -4.20 15.35 -8.66
CA HIS A 92 -3.97 14.19 -9.52
C HIS A 92 -4.52 12.90 -8.91
N LEU A 93 -4.33 12.69 -7.59
CA LEU A 93 -4.91 11.54 -6.89
C LEU A 93 -6.44 11.55 -6.92
N ARG A 94 -7.05 12.74 -6.78
CA ARG A 94 -8.51 12.89 -6.92
C ARG A 94 -8.94 12.48 -8.32
N ALA A 95 -8.27 13.01 -9.36
CA ALA A 95 -8.63 12.70 -10.75
C ALA A 95 -8.61 11.19 -11.03
N PHE A 96 -7.59 10.47 -10.53
CA PHE A 96 -7.51 9.01 -10.64
C PHE A 96 -8.65 8.31 -9.89
N ASN A 97 -8.86 8.67 -8.63
CA ASN A 97 -9.85 8.02 -7.78
C ASN A 97 -11.29 8.39 -8.16
N ASP A 98 -11.55 9.62 -8.64
CA ASP A 98 -12.86 10.03 -9.18
C ASP A 98 -13.21 9.21 -10.44
N ALA A 99 -12.24 9.02 -11.35
CA ALA A 99 -12.42 8.17 -12.52
C ALA A 99 -12.70 6.70 -12.15
N GLN A 100 -12.08 6.19 -11.07
CA GLN A 100 -12.39 4.87 -10.54
C GLN A 100 -13.82 4.82 -9.96
N MET A 101 -14.25 5.86 -9.23
CA MET A 101 -15.59 5.95 -8.66
C MET A 101 -16.68 6.03 -9.74
N GLU A 102 -16.39 6.62 -10.91
CA GLU A 102 -17.30 6.58 -12.06
C GLU A 102 -17.61 5.16 -12.55
N GLN A 103 -16.69 4.19 -12.31
CA GLN A 103 -16.90 2.77 -12.62
C GLN A 103 -17.60 2.01 -11.47
N ALA A 104 -17.64 2.59 -10.27
CA ALA A 104 -18.16 1.97 -9.05
C ALA A 104 -19.60 2.43 -8.78
N HIS A 105 -20.56 1.97 -9.58
CA HIS A 105 -21.99 2.30 -9.44
C HIS A 105 -22.83 1.05 -9.16
N ASP A 106 -24.00 1.28 -8.53
CA ASP A 106 -25.01 0.23 -8.35
C ASP A 106 -25.45 -0.30 -9.71
N TRP A 107 -25.62 -1.60 -9.81
CA TRP A 107 -26.09 -2.24 -11.04
C TRP A 107 -27.08 -3.35 -10.74
N SER A 108 -27.96 -3.63 -11.68
CA SER A 108 -28.86 -4.77 -11.64
C SER A 108 -29.19 -5.29 -13.03
N ILE A 109 -29.46 -6.58 -13.12
CA ILE A 109 -29.92 -7.26 -14.33
C ILE A 109 -31.18 -8.08 -13.99
N GLU A 110 -32.05 -8.24 -14.96
CA GLU A 110 -33.11 -9.24 -14.91
C GLU A 110 -32.50 -10.57 -15.35
N ALA A 111 -32.18 -11.46 -14.40
CA ALA A 111 -31.58 -12.77 -14.67
C ALA A 111 -32.57 -13.72 -15.36
N GLU A 112 -33.84 -13.62 -15.02
CA GLU A 112 -34.99 -14.23 -15.69
C GLU A 112 -36.23 -13.39 -15.40
N PRO A 113 -37.32 -13.53 -16.17
CA PRO A 113 -38.50 -12.71 -15.98
C PRO A 113 -39.00 -12.71 -14.53
N GLY A 114 -39.03 -11.52 -13.90
CA GLY A 114 -39.42 -11.31 -12.52
C GLY A 114 -38.35 -11.60 -11.46
N LEU A 115 -37.11 -11.98 -11.85
CA LEU A 115 -35.96 -12.10 -10.96
C LEU A 115 -34.89 -11.08 -11.32
N THR A 116 -34.70 -10.10 -10.48
CA THR A 116 -33.62 -9.10 -10.59
C THR A 116 -32.53 -9.38 -9.58
N VAL A 117 -31.28 -9.37 -10.01
CA VAL A 117 -30.09 -9.46 -9.16
C VAL A 117 -29.12 -8.32 -9.47
N GLY A 118 -28.31 -7.92 -8.51
CA GLY A 118 -27.38 -6.81 -8.69
C GLY A 118 -26.49 -6.58 -7.49
N GLU A 119 -25.80 -5.46 -7.51
CA GLU A 119 -24.96 -5.00 -6.40
C GLU A 119 -25.30 -3.57 -6.02
N LYS A 120 -25.27 -3.31 -4.73
CA LYS A 120 -25.25 -2.00 -4.12
C LYS A 120 -23.85 -1.70 -3.62
N ILE A 121 -23.27 -0.59 -4.05
CA ILE A 121 -21.93 -0.16 -3.66
C ILE A 121 -22.04 0.95 -2.63
N THR A 122 -21.33 0.78 -1.50
CA THR A 122 -21.32 1.77 -0.41
C THR A 122 -19.93 1.86 0.20
N PRO A 123 -19.52 3.04 0.70
CA PRO A 123 -18.30 3.13 1.48
C PRO A 123 -18.40 2.31 2.77
N ILE A 124 -17.24 1.92 3.31
CA ILE A 124 -17.14 1.45 4.69
C ILE A 124 -17.46 2.62 5.64
N THR A 125 -17.88 2.30 6.85
CA THR A 125 -18.36 3.33 7.80
C THR A 125 -17.26 4.08 8.51
N SER A 126 -16.04 3.49 8.61
CA SER A 126 -14.89 4.16 9.21
C SER A 126 -13.57 3.55 8.75
N ALA A 127 -12.56 4.39 8.60
CA ALA A 127 -11.19 4.02 8.23
C ALA A 127 -10.17 4.61 9.19
N GLY A 128 -9.17 3.82 9.55
CA GLY A 128 -7.97 4.24 10.23
C GLY A 128 -6.80 4.29 9.26
N LEU A 129 -6.16 5.43 9.14
CA LEU A 129 -5.02 5.65 8.27
C LEU A 129 -3.76 5.71 9.13
N PHE A 130 -2.80 4.84 8.85
CA PHE A 130 -1.51 4.85 9.52
C PHE A 130 -0.46 5.49 8.62
N THR A 131 0.02 6.67 9.00
CA THR A 131 1.12 7.35 8.31
C THR A 131 2.40 7.14 9.11
N PRO A 132 3.42 6.46 8.56
CA PRO A 132 4.67 6.23 9.29
C PRO A 132 5.45 7.53 9.48
N SER A 133 6.33 7.53 10.47
CA SER A 133 7.36 8.54 10.70
C SER A 133 8.57 7.83 11.31
N GLY A 134 9.69 8.48 11.43
CA GLY A 134 10.86 7.94 12.11
C GLY A 134 12.17 8.18 11.37
N LYS A 135 12.28 7.88 10.08
CA LYS A 135 13.44 8.26 9.26
C LYS A 135 13.24 9.63 8.58
N ALA A 136 11.99 9.99 8.31
CA ALA A 136 11.56 11.25 7.71
C ALA A 136 10.07 11.50 8.00
N SER A 137 9.57 12.68 7.64
CA SER A 137 8.15 12.97 7.51
C SER A 137 7.65 12.46 6.16
N TYR A 138 6.41 11.96 6.13
CA TYR A 138 5.80 11.39 4.93
C TYR A 138 4.41 11.99 4.65
N PRO A 139 4.31 13.29 4.33
CA PRO A 139 3.04 13.87 3.89
C PRO A 139 2.51 13.18 2.63
N SER A 140 3.41 12.62 1.79
CA SER A 140 3.04 11.80 0.63
C SER A 140 2.21 10.59 1.02
N VAL A 141 2.60 9.85 2.03
CA VAL A 141 1.79 8.71 2.53
C VAL A 141 0.45 9.21 3.07
N ALA A 142 0.41 10.35 3.76
CA ALA A 142 -0.84 10.90 4.28
C ALA A 142 -1.85 11.17 3.16
N TYR A 143 -1.47 11.88 2.07
CA TYR A 143 -2.41 12.12 0.98
C TYR A 143 -2.69 10.87 0.13
N GLN A 144 -1.73 9.96 -0.05
CA GLN A 144 -1.92 8.69 -0.75
C GLN A 144 -2.97 7.79 -0.07
N LEU A 145 -3.09 7.84 1.24
CA LEU A 145 -4.10 7.10 2.01
C LEU A 145 -5.41 7.87 2.14
N ALA A 146 -5.32 9.18 2.38
CA ALA A 146 -6.47 10.00 2.74
C ALA A 146 -7.34 10.37 1.54
N VAL A 147 -6.75 10.72 0.38
CA VAL A 147 -7.51 11.10 -0.82
C VAL A 147 -8.46 9.98 -1.26
N PRO A 148 -8.02 8.71 -1.42
CA PRO A 148 -8.93 7.61 -1.75
C PRO A 148 -10.06 7.43 -0.75
N ALA A 149 -9.79 7.54 0.55
CA ALA A 149 -10.81 7.38 1.59
C ALA A 149 -11.86 8.50 1.53
N VAL A 150 -11.42 9.75 1.28
CA VAL A 150 -12.32 10.91 1.12
C VAL A 150 -13.15 10.80 -0.16
N VAL A 151 -12.53 10.43 -1.28
CA VAL A 151 -13.22 10.25 -2.58
C VAL A 151 -14.24 9.12 -2.51
N ALA A 152 -13.93 8.02 -1.85
CA ALA A 152 -14.87 6.92 -1.60
C ALA A 152 -16.07 7.34 -0.72
N GLY A 153 -16.00 8.50 -0.06
CA GLY A 153 -17.05 8.99 0.83
C GLY A 153 -17.09 8.30 2.19
N VAL A 154 -15.96 7.85 2.73
CA VAL A 154 -15.89 7.29 4.09
C VAL A 154 -16.30 8.33 5.13
N PRO A 155 -17.37 8.11 5.91
CA PRO A 155 -17.91 9.15 6.78
C PRO A 155 -17.06 9.45 8.02
N SER A 156 -16.21 8.50 8.46
CA SER A 156 -15.33 8.68 9.62
C SER A 156 -13.92 8.22 9.27
N ILE A 157 -12.97 9.15 9.27
CA ILE A 157 -11.57 8.88 8.95
C ILE A 157 -10.73 9.34 10.16
N SER A 158 -9.98 8.42 10.76
CA SER A 158 -9.01 8.69 11.82
C SER A 158 -7.60 8.45 11.29
N LEU A 159 -6.72 9.44 11.41
CA LEU A 159 -5.32 9.31 11.01
C LEU A 159 -4.44 9.23 12.25
N VAL A 160 -3.59 8.21 12.32
CA VAL A 160 -2.54 8.11 13.32
C VAL A 160 -1.18 8.35 12.67
N VAL A 161 -0.37 9.14 13.32
CA VAL A 161 0.96 9.52 12.85
C VAL A 161 1.89 9.64 14.04
N PRO A 162 3.11 9.09 13.98
CA PRO A 162 4.10 9.31 15.02
C PRO A 162 4.46 10.79 15.14
N PRO A 163 4.78 11.26 16.34
CA PRO A 163 5.36 12.57 16.53
C PRO A 163 6.75 12.66 15.88
N ILE A 164 7.21 13.89 15.63
CA ILE A 164 8.54 14.15 15.05
C ILE A 164 9.62 13.58 15.98
N PRO A 165 10.54 12.72 15.47
CA PRO A 165 11.61 12.14 16.27
C PRO A 165 12.50 13.21 16.93
N GLY A 166 12.70 13.08 18.24
CA GLY A 166 13.49 14.04 19.03
C GLY A 166 12.79 15.37 19.30
N GLY A 167 11.52 15.51 18.91
CA GLY A 167 10.66 16.64 19.26
C GLY A 167 10.06 16.51 20.66
N THR A 168 9.12 17.39 20.99
CA THR A 168 8.38 17.38 22.29
C THR A 168 6.96 16.82 22.13
N GLY A 169 6.68 16.15 20.99
CA GLY A 169 5.39 15.50 20.68
C GLY A 169 4.64 16.12 19.51
N GLU A 170 5.23 17.08 18.81
CA GLU A 170 4.62 17.71 17.65
C GLU A 170 4.49 16.72 16.48
N VAL A 171 3.39 16.81 15.74
CA VAL A 171 3.21 16.16 14.44
C VAL A 171 3.77 17.06 13.35
N ASP A 172 4.31 16.45 12.30
CA ASP A 172 4.84 17.20 11.16
C ASP A 172 3.76 18.13 10.57
N PRO A 173 4.05 19.44 10.44
CA PRO A 173 3.09 20.41 9.88
C PRO A 173 2.60 20.06 8.49
N ALA A 174 3.43 19.41 7.64
CA ALA A 174 3.02 19.03 6.29
C ALA A 174 1.91 17.96 6.30
N VAL A 175 1.95 17.02 7.25
CA VAL A 175 0.87 16.03 7.43
C VAL A 175 -0.42 16.73 7.89
N LEU A 176 -0.31 17.71 8.80
CA LEU A 176 -1.48 18.47 9.25
C LEU A 176 -2.07 19.35 8.14
N VAL A 177 -1.23 19.92 7.27
CA VAL A 177 -1.68 20.66 6.08
C VAL A 177 -2.46 19.73 5.14
N VAL A 178 -1.97 18.53 4.86
CA VAL A 178 -2.69 17.51 4.07
C VAL A 178 -4.06 17.22 4.71
N CYS A 179 -4.08 16.91 6.00
CA CYS A 179 -5.31 16.56 6.71
C CYS A 179 -6.33 17.72 6.67
N ARG A 180 -5.86 18.97 6.88
CA ARG A 180 -6.70 20.18 6.80
C ARG A 180 -7.29 20.37 5.40
N LYS A 181 -6.49 20.23 4.32
CA LYS A 181 -6.94 20.34 2.93
C LYS A 181 -8.00 19.27 2.59
N LEU A 182 -7.96 18.11 3.23
CA LEU A 182 -8.88 17.00 3.03
C LEU A 182 -10.04 16.95 4.03
N GLY A 183 -10.08 17.87 5.02
CA GLY A 183 -11.13 17.93 6.02
C GLY A 183 -11.05 16.84 7.09
N ILE A 184 -9.88 16.22 7.28
CA ILE A 184 -9.64 15.19 8.29
C ILE A 184 -9.13 15.87 9.56
N LEU A 185 -9.98 15.90 10.60
CA LEU A 185 -9.66 16.53 11.88
C LEU A 185 -9.36 15.54 13.02
N ASP A 186 -9.68 14.27 12.80
CA ASP A 186 -9.37 13.18 13.73
C ASP A 186 -7.96 12.67 13.47
N VAL A 187 -6.97 13.43 13.95
CA VAL A 187 -5.54 13.11 13.84
C VAL A 187 -4.97 12.89 15.24
N PHE A 188 -4.24 11.78 15.39
CA PHE A 188 -3.70 11.33 16.69
C PHE A 188 -2.20 11.08 16.58
N ARG A 189 -1.44 11.59 17.56
CA ARG A 189 0.01 11.35 17.69
C ARG A 189 0.27 10.02 18.38
N VAL A 190 0.38 8.98 17.60
CA VAL A 190 0.63 7.61 18.08
C VAL A 190 1.55 6.91 17.11
N ASN A 191 2.47 6.10 17.64
CA ASN A 191 3.40 5.35 16.83
C ASN A 191 3.09 3.85 16.80
N GLY A 192 3.53 3.22 15.75
CA GLY A 192 3.71 1.79 15.61
C GLY A 192 2.49 0.93 15.94
N PRO A 193 2.73 -0.25 16.50
CA PRO A 193 1.69 -1.21 16.84
C PRO A 193 0.65 -0.71 17.83
N ALA A 194 1.02 0.21 18.73
CA ALA A 194 0.07 0.83 19.67
C ALA A 194 -0.98 1.66 18.93
N GLY A 195 -0.59 2.38 17.85
CA GLY A 195 -1.53 3.11 17.01
C GLY A 195 -2.49 2.19 16.26
N ILE A 196 -1.99 1.06 15.74
CA ILE A 196 -2.81 0.04 15.07
C ILE A 196 -3.82 -0.57 16.07
N ALA A 197 -3.39 -0.93 17.28
CA ALA A 197 -4.25 -1.47 18.32
C ALA A 197 -5.31 -0.45 18.77
N ALA A 198 -4.91 0.82 18.97
CA ALA A 198 -5.81 1.90 19.35
C ALA A 198 -6.91 2.15 18.29
N LEU A 199 -6.55 2.17 17.01
CA LEU A 199 -7.54 2.23 15.92
C LEU A 199 -8.46 1.00 15.89
N GLY A 200 -7.91 -0.18 16.18
CA GLY A 200 -8.65 -1.44 16.10
C GLY A 200 -9.64 -1.64 17.21
N PHE A 201 -9.27 -1.33 18.46
CA PHE A 201 -10.17 -1.50 19.61
C PHE A 201 -10.96 -0.25 19.96
N GLY A 202 -10.46 0.92 19.60
CA GLY A 202 -10.84 2.18 20.17
C GLY A 202 -10.23 2.37 21.58
N THR A 203 -10.03 3.62 21.96
CA THR A 203 -9.62 4.01 23.31
C THR A 203 -10.53 5.11 23.81
N GLN A 204 -10.21 5.75 24.92
CA GLN A 204 -10.98 6.87 25.42
C GLN A 204 -10.93 8.08 24.47
N THR A 205 -9.80 8.26 23.76
CA THR A 205 -9.57 9.40 22.84
C THR A 205 -9.65 9.00 21.38
N ILE A 206 -9.19 7.79 21.00
CA ILE A 206 -9.08 7.34 19.62
C ILE A 206 -10.29 6.47 19.24
N PRO A 207 -11.10 6.87 18.23
CA PRO A 207 -12.26 6.11 17.82
C PRO A 207 -11.90 4.75 17.22
N GLN A 208 -12.71 3.73 17.52
CA GLN A 208 -12.61 2.43 16.83
C GLN A 208 -12.98 2.56 15.36
N VAL A 209 -12.19 1.93 14.48
CA VAL A 209 -12.45 1.89 13.03
C VAL A 209 -12.76 0.47 12.53
N ARG A 210 -13.34 0.38 11.34
CA ARG A 210 -13.68 -0.89 10.69
C ARG A 210 -12.57 -1.44 9.81
N LYS A 211 -11.73 -0.56 9.28
CA LYS A 211 -10.61 -0.92 8.41
C LYS A 211 -9.41 -0.05 8.73
N ILE A 212 -8.23 -0.67 8.79
CA ILE A 212 -6.95 0.03 8.96
C ILE A 212 -6.13 -0.18 7.69
N VAL A 213 -5.55 0.90 7.18
CA VAL A 213 -4.65 0.91 6.03
C VAL A 213 -3.43 1.79 6.31
N GLY A 214 -2.34 1.49 5.66
CA GLY A 214 -1.12 2.29 5.70
C GLY A 214 0.14 1.43 5.83
N PRO A 215 1.26 1.88 5.23
CA PRO A 215 2.55 1.20 5.28
C PRO A 215 3.19 1.31 6.65
N GLY A 216 4.06 0.36 6.98
CA GLY A 216 4.76 0.41 8.25
C GLY A 216 5.89 -0.62 8.35
N SER A 217 6.62 -0.54 9.46
CA SER A 217 7.66 -1.52 9.80
C SER A 217 7.07 -2.95 9.97
N PRO A 218 7.91 -3.99 10.02
CA PRO A 218 7.45 -5.35 10.33
C PRO A 218 6.57 -5.43 11.58
N ALA A 219 6.86 -4.63 12.61
CA ALA A 219 6.05 -4.56 13.82
C ALA A 219 4.62 -4.03 13.55
N VAL A 220 4.49 -3.01 12.70
CA VAL A 220 3.19 -2.46 12.27
C VAL A 220 2.43 -3.49 11.43
N THR A 221 3.11 -4.17 10.52
CA THR A 221 2.52 -5.24 9.70
C THR A 221 1.99 -6.38 10.58
N ILE A 222 2.77 -6.84 11.57
CA ILE A 222 2.32 -7.85 12.54
C ILE A 222 1.08 -7.36 13.28
N ALA A 223 1.08 -6.11 13.75
CA ALA A 223 -0.09 -5.56 14.46
C ALA A 223 -1.33 -5.52 13.57
N GLN A 224 -1.19 -5.14 12.29
CA GLN A 224 -2.30 -5.17 11.33
C GLN A 224 -2.84 -6.59 11.12
N VAL A 225 -1.96 -7.58 10.96
CA VAL A 225 -2.36 -9.00 10.83
C VAL A 225 -3.07 -9.49 12.10
N GLU A 226 -2.55 -9.16 13.28
CA GLU A 226 -3.20 -9.55 14.54
C GLU A 226 -4.58 -8.89 14.72
N MET A 227 -4.78 -7.65 14.25
CA MET A 227 -6.08 -6.97 14.31
C MET A 227 -7.18 -7.68 13.51
N GLN A 228 -6.84 -8.42 12.46
CA GLN A 228 -7.83 -9.23 11.71
C GLN A 228 -8.49 -10.28 12.62
N ARG A 229 -7.77 -10.83 13.59
CA ARG A 229 -8.31 -11.80 14.58
C ARG A 229 -9.37 -11.17 15.50
N HIS A 230 -9.38 -9.84 15.57
CA HIS A 230 -10.33 -9.05 16.36
C HIS A 230 -11.43 -8.41 15.51
N GLY A 231 -11.56 -8.82 14.23
CA GLY A 231 -12.65 -8.38 13.35
C GLY A 231 -12.41 -7.01 12.70
N VAL A 232 -11.20 -6.50 12.73
CA VAL A 232 -10.81 -5.28 12.02
C VAL A 232 -10.20 -5.66 10.67
N ALA A 233 -10.74 -5.12 9.57
CA ALA A 233 -10.18 -5.38 8.26
C ALA A 233 -8.83 -4.66 8.11
N THR A 234 -7.85 -5.31 7.50
CA THR A 234 -6.60 -4.71 7.05
C THR A 234 -6.35 -5.09 5.60
N MET A 235 -5.60 -4.29 4.84
CA MET A 235 -5.58 -4.45 3.39
C MET A 235 -4.54 -5.45 2.90
N MET A 236 -3.27 -5.26 3.24
CA MET A 236 -2.15 -6.01 2.66
C MET A 236 -1.00 -6.12 3.65
N LEU A 237 -0.13 -7.09 3.45
CA LEU A 237 1.17 -7.12 4.12
C LEU A 237 2.08 -6.11 3.42
N LEU A 238 2.51 -5.13 4.19
CA LEU A 238 3.44 -4.09 3.76
C LEU A 238 4.81 -4.40 4.35
N GLY A 239 5.79 -4.58 3.50
CA GLY A 239 7.18 -4.90 3.83
C GLY A 239 8.14 -3.82 3.36
N PRO A 240 9.44 -4.14 3.26
CA PRO A 240 10.43 -3.26 2.66
C PRO A 240 10.08 -2.93 1.20
N THR A 241 10.48 -1.74 0.76
CA THR A 241 10.26 -1.26 -0.62
C THR A 241 10.91 -2.18 -1.65
N GLU A 242 10.20 -2.40 -2.74
CA GLU A 242 10.62 -3.24 -3.86
C GLU A 242 10.39 -2.54 -5.18
N SER A 243 11.39 -2.56 -6.05
CA SER A 243 11.19 -2.13 -7.43
C SER A 243 11.84 -3.06 -8.43
N LEU A 244 11.21 -3.16 -9.60
CA LEU A 244 11.70 -3.91 -10.72
C LEU A 244 11.62 -3.06 -11.98
N VAL A 245 12.69 -3.07 -12.77
CA VAL A 245 12.74 -2.38 -14.07
C VAL A 245 12.95 -3.42 -15.16
N ILE A 246 12.11 -3.41 -16.20
CA ILE A 246 12.32 -4.14 -17.45
C ILE A 246 12.86 -3.15 -18.47
N ALA A 247 14.04 -3.39 -19.03
CA ALA A 247 14.67 -2.49 -20.00
C ALA A 247 15.36 -3.25 -21.12
N ASP A 248 15.31 -2.71 -22.34
CA ASP A 248 16.10 -3.15 -23.49
C ASP A 248 17.20 -2.14 -23.83
N ASP A 249 17.96 -2.36 -24.91
CA ASP A 249 19.09 -1.52 -25.32
C ASP A 249 18.72 -0.10 -25.79
N SER A 250 17.44 0.22 -25.93
CA SER A 250 16.94 1.55 -26.24
C SER A 250 16.92 2.50 -25.05
N ALA A 251 17.01 1.96 -23.82
CA ALA A 251 16.92 2.74 -22.61
C ALA A 251 18.19 3.57 -22.34
N ASP A 252 18.00 4.79 -21.81
CA ASP A 252 19.11 5.64 -21.36
C ASP A 252 19.66 5.11 -20.03
N PRO A 253 20.94 4.66 -19.99
CA PRO A 253 21.50 4.09 -18.77
C PRO A 253 21.63 5.09 -17.61
N ALA A 254 21.71 6.39 -17.90
CA ALA A 254 21.80 7.41 -16.84
C ALA A 254 20.45 7.62 -16.15
N LEU A 255 19.34 7.55 -16.89
CA LEU A 255 17.99 7.61 -16.35
C LEU A 255 17.68 6.34 -15.57
N LEU A 256 17.99 5.16 -16.13
CA LEU A 256 17.80 3.88 -15.42
C LEU A 256 18.57 3.83 -14.10
N ALA A 257 19.84 4.27 -14.10
CA ALA A 257 20.63 4.32 -12.87
C ALA A 257 19.99 5.24 -11.81
N ALA A 258 19.44 6.39 -12.24
CA ALA A 258 18.74 7.30 -11.34
C ALA A 258 17.47 6.65 -10.78
N ASP A 259 16.66 6.00 -11.61
CA ASP A 259 15.43 5.34 -11.19
C ASP A 259 15.68 4.17 -10.21
N LEU A 260 16.69 3.33 -10.50
CA LEU A 260 17.11 2.28 -9.58
C LEU A 260 17.57 2.82 -8.21
N LEU A 261 18.14 4.02 -8.15
CA LEU A 261 18.59 4.64 -6.90
C LEU A 261 17.43 5.19 -6.06
N ILE A 262 16.28 5.55 -6.66
CA ILE A 262 15.12 6.09 -5.94
C ILE A 262 14.68 5.12 -4.86
N GLU A 263 14.37 3.88 -5.24
CA GLU A 263 13.88 2.89 -4.27
C GLU A 263 15.02 2.24 -3.46
N ALA A 264 16.23 2.20 -4.04
CA ALA A 264 17.40 1.66 -3.35
C ALA A 264 17.83 2.50 -2.13
N GLU A 265 17.52 3.78 -2.07
CA GLU A 265 17.89 4.66 -0.95
C GLU A 265 16.96 4.56 0.26
N HIS A 266 15.80 3.87 0.14
CA HIS A 266 14.80 3.75 1.21
C HIS A 266 15.32 2.99 2.43
N GLY A 267 16.05 1.90 2.23
CA GLY A 267 16.59 1.10 3.33
C GLY A 267 17.54 0.01 2.87
N THR A 268 18.35 -0.52 3.80
CA THR A 268 19.25 -1.65 3.53
C THR A 268 18.51 -2.97 3.30
N ASP A 269 17.22 -3.00 3.57
CA ASP A 269 16.26 -4.09 3.39
C ASP A 269 15.46 -4.00 2.10
N SER A 270 15.55 -2.89 1.34
CA SER A 270 14.92 -2.73 0.03
C SER A 270 15.46 -3.73 -1.00
N THR A 271 14.64 -4.09 -1.98
CA THR A 271 15.00 -4.95 -3.11
C THR A 271 14.80 -4.22 -4.43
N VAL A 272 15.88 -4.03 -5.20
CA VAL A 272 15.85 -3.33 -6.48
C VAL A 272 16.43 -4.21 -7.58
N VAL A 273 15.65 -4.49 -8.62
CA VAL A 273 16.01 -5.42 -9.69
C VAL A 273 15.92 -4.77 -11.07
N LEU A 274 16.97 -4.90 -11.87
CA LEU A 274 16.95 -4.62 -13.31
C LEU A 274 16.90 -5.94 -14.08
N LEU A 275 15.87 -6.12 -14.89
CA LEU A 275 15.78 -7.20 -15.88
C LEU A 275 16.08 -6.64 -17.25
N THR A 276 17.08 -7.18 -17.95
CA THR A 276 17.43 -6.74 -19.31
C THR A 276 17.98 -7.89 -20.15
N ASP A 277 17.72 -7.86 -21.44
CA ASP A 277 18.32 -8.76 -22.42
C ASP A 277 19.60 -8.18 -23.04
N SER A 278 20.01 -6.95 -22.63
CA SER A 278 21.20 -6.27 -23.11
C SER A 278 22.33 -6.23 -22.08
N ALA A 279 23.37 -7.04 -22.31
CA ALA A 279 24.59 -6.99 -21.49
C ALA A 279 25.28 -5.62 -21.59
N ALA A 280 25.21 -4.98 -22.75
CA ALA A 280 25.80 -3.65 -22.99
C ALA A 280 25.09 -2.57 -22.15
N LEU A 281 23.76 -2.61 -22.08
CA LEU A 281 22.98 -1.73 -21.21
C LEU A 281 23.35 -1.95 -19.74
N ALA A 282 23.44 -3.22 -19.30
CA ALA A 282 23.82 -3.54 -17.93
C ALA A 282 25.21 -2.99 -17.55
N ASP A 283 26.19 -3.04 -18.48
CA ASP A 283 27.52 -2.45 -18.28
C ASP A 283 27.46 -0.92 -18.17
N ALA A 284 26.66 -0.28 -19.01
CA ALA A 284 26.48 1.17 -19.01
C ALA A 284 25.77 1.66 -17.73
N VAL A 285 24.73 0.95 -17.27
CA VAL A 285 24.03 1.24 -16.02
C VAL A 285 24.96 1.10 -14.81
N ASP A 286 25.80 0.05 -14.76
CA ASP A 286 26.82 -0.09 -13.71
C ASP A 286 27.75 1.11 -13.64
N GLY A 287 28.25 1.58 -14.79
CA GLY A 287 29.09 2.77 -14.86
C GLY A 287 28.40 4.05 -14.37
N GLU A 288 27.10 4.20 -14.70
CA GLU A 288 26.31 5.33 -14.25
C GLU A 288 25.98 5.26 -12.74
N LEU A 289 25.68 4.10 -12.20
CA LEU A 289 25.49 3.90 -10.76
C LEU A 289 26.73 4.27 -9.96
N GLU A 290 27.92 3.82 -10.39
CA GLU A 290 29.18 4.20 -9.75
C GLU A 290 29.42 5.72 -9.82
N ARG A 291 29.10 6.34 -10.95
CA ARG A 291 29.20 7.79 -11.12
C ARG A 291 28.24 8.55 -10.22
N GLN A 292 26.97 8.11 -10.11
CA GLN A 292 25.93 8.78 -9.34
C GLN A 292 26.09 8.54 -7.82
N LEU A 293 26.62 7.40 -7.41
CA LEU A 293 26.96 7.08 -6.01
C LEU A 293 28.26 7.73 -5.52
N SER A 294 29.04 8.35 -6.43
CA SER A 294 30.32 8.97 -6.05
C SER A 294 30.10 10.26 -5.25
N PRO A 295 30.84 10.50 -4.15
CA PRO A 295 30.72 11.71 -3.34
C PRO A 295 30.93 13.00 -4.16
N GLY A 296 30.03 13.99 -3.93
CA GLY A 296 30.19 15.35 -4.48
C GLY A 296 29.63 15.57 -5.89
N ARG A 297 28.92 14.63 -6.50
CA ARG A 297 28.36 14.78 -7.87
C ARG A 297 26.84 14.93 -7.96
N SER A 298 26.11 14.95 -6.85
CA SER A 298 24.69 15.26 -6.89
C SER A 298 24.47 16.72 -7.31
N ARG A 299 23.62 16.94 -8.33
CA ARG A 299 23.26 18.28 -8.82
C ARG A 299 22.28 19.03 -7.93
N GLY A 300 21.91 18.48 -6.76
CA GLY A 300 21.04 19.08 -5.75
C GLY A 300 21.79 19.39 -4.45
N ASN A 301 21.15 20.16 -3.57
CA ASN A 301 21.72 20.61 -2.29
C ASN A 301 22.00 19.50 -1.26
N ALA A 302 21.63 18.25 -1.55
CA ALA A 302 21.92 17.09 -0.71
C ALA A 302 22.19 15.88 -1.60
N GLY A 303 23.45 15.60 -1.93
CA GLY A 303 23.83 14.30 -2.48
C GLY A 303 23.44 13.17 -1.52
N LEU A 304 23.37 11.92 -2.02
CA LEU A 304 23.18 10.74 -1.18
C LEU A 304 24.20 10.81 -0.04
N ASN A 305 23.70 10.91 1.20
CA ASN A 305 24.56 10.80 2.36
C ASN A 305 25.09 9.36 2.47
N GLU A 306 26.08 9.13 3.33
CA GLU A 306 26.71 7.82 3.49
C GLU A 306 25.70 6.71 3.83
N VAL A 307 24.66 7.03 4.62
CA VAL A 307 23.61 6.09 5.03
C VAL A 307 22.77 5.67 3.82
N ARG A 308 22.35 6.63 2.98
CA ARG A 308 21.59 6.39 1.75
C ARG A 308 22.40 5.64 0.70
N ALA A 309 23.67 5.99 0.56
CA ALA A 309 24.58 5.28 -0.34
C ALA A 309 24.83 3.84 0.11
N ALA A 310 24.91 3.58 1.41
CA ALA A 310 25.01 2.23 1.96
C ALA A 310 23.73 1.42 1.71
N ALA A 311 22.56 2.03 1.88
CA ALA A 311 21.26 1.41 1.56
C ALA A 311 21.20 1.01 0.08
N ALA A 312 21.55 1.94 -0.83
CA ALA A 312 21.57 1.68 -2.27
C ALA A 312 22.50 0.52 -2.67
N ARG A 313 23.69 0.43 -2.04
CA ARG A 313 24.61 -0.69 -2.29
C ARG A 313 24.07 -2.02 -1.79
N ALA A 314 23.35 -2.05 -0.67
CA ALA A 314 22.69 -3.26 -0.16
C ALA A 314 21.57 -3.71 -1.09
N SER A 315 20.71 -2.80 -1.49
CA SER A 315 19.53 -3.06 -2.34
C SER A 315 19.90 -3.54 -3.74
N LEU A 316 20.95 -2.94 -4.35
CA LEU A 316 21.46 -3.31 -5.67
C LEU A 316 22.54 -4.41 -5.65
N GLY A 317 22.87 -4.92 -4.46
CA GLY A 317 23.88 -5.95 -4.26
C GLY A 317 23.28 -7.26 -3.73
N PRO A 318 23.35 -7.53 -2.40
CA PRO A 318 22.85 -8.78 -1.86
C PRO A 318 21.34 -9.01 -2.05
N ASN A 319 20.53 -7.95 -2.01
CA ASN A 319 19.07 -8.07 -2.05
C ASN A 319 18.50 -8.04 -3.48
N GLY A 320 19.24 -7.51 -4.45
CA GLY A 320 18.73 -7.34 -5.81
C GLY A 320 19.85 -7.36 -6.86
N GLY A 321 19.83 -6.37 -7.77
CA GLY A 321 20.84 -6.20 -8.81
C GLY A 321 20.31 -6.37 -10.22
N CYS A 322 21.17 -6.71 -11.18
CA CYS A 322 20.81 -6.96 -12.56
C CYS A 322 20.72 -8.45 -12.84
N VAL A 323 19.63 -8.85 -13.45
CA VAL A 323 19.42 -10.19 -13.98
C VAL A 323 19.35 -10.11 -15.51
N LEU A 324 20.35 -10.66 -16.18
CA LEU A 324 20.36 -10.80 -17.63
C LEU A 324 19.48 -11.97 -18.04
N VAL A 325 18.62 -11.71 -19.03
CA VAL A 325 17.65 -12.67 -19.58
C VAL A 325 17.85 -12.84 -21.07
N ASP A 326 17.32 -13.92 -21.65
CA ASP A 326 17.44 -14.19 -23.08
C ASP A 326 16.50 -13.34 -23.95
N SER A 327 15.42 -12.80 -23.36
CA SER A 327 14.44 -11.99 -24.07
C SER A 327 13.53 -11.22 -23.10
N LEU A 328 12.86 -10.18 -23.60
CA LEU A 328 11.83 -9.44 -22.86
C LEU A 328 10.67 -10.33 -22.39
N ALA A 329 10.30 -11.37 -23.17
CA ALA A 329 9.28 -12.34 -22.75
C ALA A 329 9.69 -13.11 -21.48
N VAL A 330 10.98 -13.44 -21.33
CA VAL A 330 11.50 -14.04 -20.08
C VAL A 330 11.50 -13.00 -18.95
N ALA A 331 11.85 -11.74 -19.24
CA ALA A 331 11.75 -10.67 -18.25
C ALA A 331 10.31 -10.51 -17.72
N VAL A 332 9.31 -10.50 -18.59
CA VAL A 332 7.89 -10.44 -18.23
C VAL A 332 7.48 -11.63 -17.35
N ALA A 333 7.92 -12.85 -17.69
CA ALA A 333 7.62 -14.03 -16.89
C ALA A 333 8.21 -13.92 -15.46
N ILE A 334 9.46 -13.45 -15.35
CA ILE A 334 10.12 -13.22 -14.05
C ILE A 334 9.41 -12.10 -13.27
N ALA A 335 9.05 -10.99 -13.92
CA ALA A 335 8.35 -9.89 -13.28
C ALA A 335 6.98 -10.33 -12.73
N ASN A 336 6.24 -11.15 -13.49
CA ASN A 336 4.96 -11.71 -13.02
C ASN A 336 5.13 -12.67 -11.83
N GLU A 337 6.20 -13.47 -11.79
CA GLU A 337 6.50 -14.34 -10.65
C GLU A 337 6.98 -13.53 -9.44
N PHE A 338 7.79 -12.51 -9.68
CA PHE A 338 8.26 -11.58 -8.66
C PHE A 338 7.11 -10.75 -8.09
N ALA A 339 6.15 -10.31 -8.88
CA ALA A 339 5.02 -9.46 -8.51
C ALA A 339 5.48 -8.22 -7.69
N PRO A 340 6.23 -7.30 -8.30
CA PRO A 340 6.87 -6.18 -7.61
C PRO A 340 5.84 -5.17 -7.09
N GLU A 341 6.25 -4.42 -6.06
CA GLU A 341 5.56 -3.21 -5.62
C GLU A 341 5.51 -2.18 -6.76
N HIS A 342 6.68 -1.75 -7.22
CA HIS A 342 6.85 -0.81 -8.32
C HIS A 342 7.46 -1.50 -9.53
N LEU A 343 6.84 -1.37 -10.70
CA LEU A 343 7.36 -1.88 -11.96
C LEU A 343 7.50 -0.76 -12.98
N GLN A 344 8.71 -0.58 -13.52
CA GLN A 344 8.94 0.32 -14.65
C GLN A 344 9.25 -0.49 -15.93
N VAL A 345 8.66 -0.08 -17.04
CA VAL A 345 8.91 -0.65 -18.38
C VAL A 345 9.62 0.41 -19.23
N ALA A 346 10.92 0.24 -19.44
CA ALA A 346 11.80 1.14 -20.18
C ALA A 346 12.36 0.45 -21.44
N VAL A 347 11.47 0.11 -22.35
CA VAL A 347 11.78 -0.58 -23.61
C VAL A 347 11.40 0.29 -24.80
N ALA A 348 11.84 -0.10 -26.01
CA ALA A 348 11.52 0.62 -27.23
C ALA A 348 10.00 0.68 -27.47
N ASP A 349 9.52 1.83 -28.01
CA ASP A 349 8.09 2.06 -28.30
C ASP A 349 7.45 0.94 -29.16
N ALA A 350 8.24 0.29 -29.99
CA ALA A 350 7.76 -0.76 -30.89
C ALA A 350 7.32 -2.05 -30.17
N VAL A 351 7.79 -2.28 -28.93
CA VAL A 351 7.52 -3.49 -28.14
C VAL A 351 6.87 -3.21 -26.79
N VAL A 352 6.68 -1.95 -26.41
CA VAL A 352 6.18 -1.57 -25.08
C VAL A 352 4.78 -2.15 -24.81
N ASP A 353 3.88 -2.10 -25.79
CA ASP A 353 2.52 -2.61 -25.63
C ASP A 353 2.52 -4.14 -25.43
N GLU A 354 3.36 -4.88 -26.16
CA GLU A 354 3.49 -6.34 -25.98
C GLU A 354 4.02 -6.68 -24.56
N VAL A 355 5.00 -5.93 -24.07
CA VAL A 355 5.54 -6.12 -22.72
C VAL A 355 4.48 -5.82 -21.67
N VAL A 356 3.77 -4.69 -21.80
CA VAL A 356 2.73 -4.27 -20.84
C VAL A 356 1.55 -5.25 -20.83
N ASP A 357 1.09 -5.69 -22.00
CA ASP A 357 -0.01 -6.66 -22.11
C ASP A 357 0.33 -8.02 -21.48
N GLY A 358 1.63 -8.37 -21.46
CA GLY A 358 2.11 -9.59 -20.81
C GLY A 358 2.21 -9.49 -19.26
N LEU A 359 2.14 -8.29 -18.70
CA LEU A 359 2.27 -8.08 -17.25
C LEU A 359 0.92 -8.20 -16.56
N ILE A 360 0.84 -9.08 -15.57
CA ILE A 360 -0.39 -9.37 -14.82
C ILE A 360 -0.27 -9.17 -13.31
N ASN A 361 0.95 -9.05 -12.80
CA ASN A 361 1.22 -8.94 -11.37
C ASN A 361 2.22 -7.81 -11.10
N ALA A 362 1.71 -6.66 -10.66
CA ALA A 362 2.50 -5.55 -10.12
C ALA A 362 1.60 -4.67 -9.25
N GLY A 363 2.17 -3.96 -8.29
CA GLY A 363 1.46 -2.93 -7.55
C GLY A 363 1.10 -1.75 -8.43
N GLU A 364 2.07 -1.29 -9.24
CA GLU A 364 1.87 -0.33 -10.34
C GLU A 364 2.78 -0.67 -11.53
N ILE A 365 2.43 -0.19 -12.72
CA ILE A 365 3.24 -0.28 -13.94
C ILE A 365 3.47 1.12 -14.49
N LEU A 366 4.72 1.56 -14.48
CA LEU A 366 5.17 2.85 -14.99
C LEU A 366 5.78 2.67 -16.39
N ILE A 367 5.22 3.34 -17.39
CA ILE A 367 5.58 3.12 -18.79
C ILE A 367 6.49 4.24 -19.28
N GLY A 368 7.67 3.85 -19.77
CA GLY A 368 8.66 4.74 -20.38
C GLY A 368 9.56 5.47 -19.37
N GLN A 369 10.64 6.04 -19.89
CA GLN A 369 11.69 6.67 -19.09
C GLN A 369 11.33 8.07 -18.58
N HIS A 370 10.17 8.64 -19.01
CA HIS A 370 9.62 9.88 -18.50
C HIS A 370 8.59 9.68 -17.38
N THR A 371 8.47 8.44 -16.89
CA THR A 371 7.60 8.07 -15.79
C THR A 371 8.44 7.47 -14.66
N PRO A 372 9.29 8.27 -14.00
CA PRO A 372 10.18 7.78 -12.94
C PRO A 372 9.40 7.44 -11.67
N PHE A 373 9.91 6.53 -10.85
CA PHE A 373 9.34 6.19 -9.53
C PHE A 373 9.11 7.42 -8.65
N SER A 374 10.01 8.43 -8.70
CA SER A 374 9.82 9.66 -7.91
C SER A 374 8.54 10.43 -8.28
N ALA A 375 8.17 10.45 -9.57
CA ALA A 375 6.90 11.07 -9.96
C ALA A 375 5.69 10.26 -9.47
N ALA A 376 5.76 8.93 -9.52
CA ALA A 376 4.74 8.03 -9.00
C ALA A 376 4.58 8.17 -7.48
N ASN A 377 5.68 8.17 -6.75
CA ASN A 377 5.69 8.31 -5.29
C ASN A 377 5.10 9.63 -4.80
N PHE A 378 5.17 10.71 -5.60
CA PHE A 378 4.75 12.03 -5.13
C PHE A 378 3.53 12.59 -5.83
N VAL A 379 3.51 12.68 -7.17
CA VAL A 379 2.54 13.57 -7.84
C VAL A 379 1.78 12.98 -9.01
N ILE A 380 2.14 11.80 -9.53
CA ILE A 380 1.55 11.29 -10.79
C ILE A 380 0.05 10.95 -10.64
N GLY A 381 -0.40 10.66 -9.43
CA GLY A 381 -1.79 10.39 -9.11
C GLY A 381 -2.19 8.92 -9.12
N CYS A 382 -1.32 8.00 -9.57
CA CYS A 382 -1.48 6.58 -9.30
C CYS A 382 -1.28 6.28 -7.81
N PRO A 383 -1.85 5.18 -7.28
CA PRO A 383 -1.57 4.77 -5.91
C PRO A 383 -0.08 4.44 -5.75
N ALA A 384 0.55 4.96 -4.68
CA ALA A 384 1.93 4.65 -4.31
C ALA A 384 2.02 3.97 -2.92
N SER A 385 0.88 3.65 -2.31
CA SER A 385 0.80 2.69 -1.19
C SER A 385 0.39 1.34 -1.77
N LEU A 386 1.38 0.50 -2.02
CA LEU A 386 1.30 -0.67 -2.90
C LEU A 386 1.58 -1.97 -2.14
N PRO A 387 1.14 -3.13 -2.64
CA PRO A 387 1.48 -4.42 -2.08
C PRO A 387 2.94 -4.77 -2.33
N THR A 388 3.63 -5.25 -1.29
CA THR A 388 5.01 -5.73 -1.33
C THR A 388 5.08 -7.25 -1.12
N SER A 389 6.28 -7.82 -1.16
CA SER A 389 6.54 -9.24 -0.83
C SER A 389 5.70 -10.23 -1.64
N GLY A 390 5.44 -9.91 -2.91
CA GLY A 390 4.65 -10.74 -3.81
C GLY A 390 3.14 -10.62 -3.62
N PHE A 391 2.65 -9.79 -2.71
CA PHE A 391 1.20 -9.61 -2.52
C PHE A 391 0.50 -8.96 -3.72
N ALA A 392 1.22 -8.40 -4.69
CA ALA A 392 0.65 -7.97 -5.97
C ALA A 392 0.03 -9.12 -6.79
N HIS A 393 0.26 -10.38 -6.44
CA HIS A 393 -0.50 -11.52 -6.97
C HIS A 393 -1.98 -11.51 -6.59
N VAL A 394 -2.36 -10.87 -5.48
CA VAL A 394 -3.72 -10.95 -4.91
C VAL A 394 -4.26 -9.62 -4.41
N SER A 395 -3.45 -8.57 -4.42
CA SER A 395 -3.81 -7.26 -3.89
C SER A 395 -3.42 -6.15 -4.86
N SER A 396 -4.13 -5.04 -4.81
CA SER A 396 -3.82 -3.81 -5.56
C SER A 396 -3.35 -2.71 -4.61
N GLY A 397 -2.85 -1.61 -5.14
CA GLY A 397 -2.56 -0.40 -4.38
C GLY A 397 -3.82 0.19 -3.71
N ILE A 398 -3.62 1.11 -2.78
CA ILE A 398 -4.72 1.76 -2.05
C ILE A 398 -5.38 2.79 -2.94
N THR A 399 -6.64 2.53 -3.29
CA THR A 399 -7.49 3.38 -4.11
C THR A 399 -8.86 3.55 -3.44
N ALA A 400 -9.76 4.33 -4.05
CA ALA A 400 -11.13 4.48 -3.57
C ALA A 400 -11.85 3.13 -3.41
N ASP A 401 -11.61 2.16 -4.31
CA ASP A 401 -12.19 0.82 -4.23
C ASP A 401 -11.80 0.07 -2.93
N THR A 402 -10.63 0.37 -2.38
CA THR A 402 -10.19 -0.15 -1.07
C THR A 402 -11.18 0.16 0.06
N PHE A 403 -11.88 1.27 -0.04
CA PHE A 403 -12.81 1.77 0.99
C PHE A 403 -14.28 1.51 0.65
N LEU A 404 -14.54 0.78 -0.44
CA LEU A 404 -15.88 0.38 -0.84
C LEU A 404 -16.20 -1.06 -0.39
N LYS A 405 -17.48 -1.34 -0.27
CA LYS A 405 -18.02 -2.69 -0.15
C LYS A 405 -19.17 -2.87 -1.11
N ARG A 406 -19.29 -4.07 -1.65
CA ARG A 406 -20.30 -4.49 -2.59
C ARG A 406 -21.27 -5.43 -1.87
N THR A 407 -22.55 -5.07 -1.87
CA THR A 407 -23.60 -5.87 -1.26
C THR A 407 -24.50 -6.39 -2.36
N ALA A 408 -24.57 -7.71 -2.49
CA ALA A 408 -25.49 -8.33 -3.43
C ALA A 408 -26.94 -8.02 -3.03
N ILE A 409 -27.74 -7.63 -4.02
CA ILE A 409 -29.19 -7.43 -3.87
C ILE A 409 -29.94 -8.36 -4.82
N ALA A 410 -31.08 -8.87 -4.36
CA ALA A 410 -31.96 -9.66 -5.19
C ALA A 410 -33.41 -9.31 -4.90
N ARG A 411 -34.24 -9.34 -5.96
CA ARG A 411 -35.69 -9.18 -5.87
C ARG A 411 -36.36 -10.18 -6.82
N SER A 412 -37.30 -10.95 -6.30
CA SER A 412 -38.15 -11.82 -7.11
C SER A 412 -39.61 -11.47 -6.94
N ASP A 413 -40.41 -11.63 -8.00
CA ASP A 413 -41.86 -11.67 -7.90
C ASP A 413 -42.36 -13.09 -7.59
N ALA A 414 -43.67 -13.24 -7.36
CA ALA A 414 -44.28 -14.52 -7.04
C ALA A 414 -44.12 -15.56 -8.16
N THR A 415 -44.13 -15.11 -9.42
CA THR A 415 -44.01 -15.98 -10.59
C THR A 415 -42.59 -16.53 -10.75
N ALA A 416 -41.59 -15.67 -10.60
CA ALA A 416 -40.19 -16.09 -10.58
C ALA A 416 -39.89 -17.05 -9.41
N LEU A 417 -40.40 -16.72 -8.22
CA LEU A 417 -40.27 -17.59 -7.06
C LEU A 417 -40.90 -18.96 -7.27
N ALA A 418 -42.07 -19.00 -7.88
CA ALA A 418 -42.75 -20.28 -8.19
C ALA A 418 -41.93 -21.15 -9.14
N ARG A 419 -41.28 -20.55 -10.15
CA ARG A 419 -40.38 -21.28 -11.08
C ARG A 419 -39.15 -21.85 -10.37
N MET A 420 -38.56 -21.11 -9.42
CA MET A 420 -37.36 -21.55 -8.67
C MET A 420 -37.68 -22.57 -7.58
N THR A 421 -38.93 -22.63 -7.09
CA THR A 421 -39.35 -23.47 -5.96
C THR A 421 -38.95 -24.94 -6.11
N PRO A 422 -39.17 -25.65 -7.24
CA PRO A 422 -38.76 -27.03 -7.36
C PRO A 422 -37.30 -27.30 -7.09
N SER A 423 -36.42 -26.43 -7.62
CA SER A 423 -34.96 -26.52 -7.41
C SER A 423 -34.56 -26.26 -5.96
N VAL A 424 -35.19 -25.27 -5.32
CA VAL A 424 -34.92 -24.98 -3.90
C VAL A 424 -35.37 -26.13 -3.00
N LEU A 425 -36.55 -26.72 -3.25
CA LEU A 425 -37.01 -27.85 -2.48
C LEU A 425 -36.11 -29.09 -2.64
N ALA A 426 -35.69 -29.39 -3.88
CA ALA A 426 -34.78 -30.51 -4.14
C ALA A 426 -33.42 -30.35 -3.40
N LEU A 427 -32.86 -29.15 -3.41
CA LEU A 427 -31.63 -28.89 -2.69
C LEU A 427 -31.80 -28.89 -1.18
N ALA A 428 -32.88 -28.26 -0.68
CA ALA A 428 -33.20 -28.28 0.76
C ALA A 428 -33.41 -29.67 1.32
N ASP A 429 -34.09 -30.54 0.57
CA ASP A 429 -34.29 -31.94 0.92
C ASP A 429 -32.98 -32.73 0.90
N HIS A 430 -32.15 -32.54 -0.13
CA HIS A 430 -30.83 -33.17 -0.26
C HIS A 430 -29.88 -32.80 0.87
N GLU A 431 -29.85 -31.53 1.23
CA GLU A 431 -28.96 -31.00 2.28
C GLU A 431 -29.52 -31.15 3.69
N GLY A 432 -30.78 -31.64 3.84
CA GLY A 432 -31.41 -31.86 5.11
C GLY A 432 -31.88 -30.59 5.83
N PHE A 433 -32.26 -29.52 5.08
CA PHE A 433 -32.73 -28.25 5.60
C PHE A 433 -34.26 -28.06 5.46
N PRO A 434 -35.12 -28.71 6.32
CA PRO A 434 -36.56 -28.66 6.17
C PRO A 434 -37.14 -27.25 6.25
N ALA A 435 -36.58 -26.38 7.09
CA ALA A 435 -37.05 -24.99 7.20
C ALA A 435 -36.89 -24.18 5.91
N HIS A 436 -35.86 -24.47 5.09
CA HIS A 436 -35.71 -23.86 3.78
C HIS A 436 -36.83 -24.25 2.83
N GLY A 437 -37.20 -25.53 2.81
CA GLY A 437 -38.34 -26.04 2.04
C GLY A 437 -39.68 -25.47 2.52
N ASP A 438 -39.93 -25.42 3.83
CA ASP A 438 -41.15 -24.88 4.40
C ASP A 438 -41.34 -23.39 4.13
N ALA A 439 -40.27 -22.63 4.13
CA ALA A 439 -40.33 -21.21 3.77
C ALA A 439 -40.86 -20.98 2.34
N LEU A 440 -40.55 -21.87 1.39
CA LEU A 440 -41.07 -21.80 0.01
C LEU A 440 -42.55 -22.31 -0.04
N ARG A 441 -42.87 -23.42 0.63
CA ARG A 441 -44.24 -23.96 0.65
C ARG A 441 -45.24 -22.94 1.21
N LEU A 442 -44.84 -22.17 2.23
CA LEU A 442 -45.68 -21.11 2.80
C LEU A 442 -45.95 -19.95 1.85
N ARG A 443 -45.05 -19.65 0.94
CA ARG A 443 -45.17 -18.56 -0.06
C ARG A 443 -45.97 -18.97 -1.30
N GLN A 444 -46.33 -20.23 -1.44
CA GLN A 444 -47.17 -20.73 -2.53
C GLN A 444 -48.66 -20.82 -2.15
N ARG A 445 -49.01 -20.43 -0.92
CA ARG A 445 -50.40 -20.32 -0.45
C ARG A 445 -50.94 -18.94 -0.85
#